data_ea429c3b2802d8c3001563c16fe0d010
#
_entry.id   ea429c3b2802d8c3001563c16fe0d010
#
_cell.length_a   1.000
_cell.length_b   1.000
_cell.length_c   1.000
_cell.angle_alpha   90.00
_cell.angle_beta   90.00
_cell.angle_gamma   90.00
#
_symmetry.space_group_name_H-M   'P 1'
#
loop_
_entity.id
_entity.type
_entity.pdbx_description
1 polymer ?
#
loop_
_entity_poly.entity_id
_entity_poly.type
_entity_poly.pdbx_seq_one_letter_code
_entity_poly.pdbx_strand_id
1 'polypeptide(L)'
;VLGNLLSGKLSGRFSPLRIAATTDMVIVASLLLLFACGELKTASLVMGFICCAGLFALSAPLQILLLQNAKGGEMLGAAGGQMAFNLGSAIGAYFGGMMITLGFSWRYVTLPAALLSFSAMSALLIYGYLRARQAQANARALALWKSG
;
A
#
# COMPACT_ATOMS: atom_id res chain seq x y z
N VAL A 1 -11.58 5.53 -9.85
CA VAL A 1 -11.83 4.62 -10.99
C VAL A 1 -10.58 4.48 -11.85
N LEU A 2 -9.94 5.58 -12.33
CA LEU A 2 -8.76 5.52 -13.20
C LEU A 2 -7.56 4.77 -12.57
N GLY A 3 -7.23 5.06 -11.31
CA GLY A 3 -6.13 4.39 -10.60
C GLY A 3 -6.32 2.88 -10.50
N ASN A 4 -7.55 2.43 -10.24
CA ASN A 4 -7.88 1.00 -10.12
C ASN A 4 -7.82 0.28 -11.48
N LEU A 5 -8.31 0.91 -12.54
CA LEU A 5 -8.22 0.38 -13.90
C LEU A 5 -6.77 0.26 -14.40
N LEU A 6 -5.95 1.27 -14.14
CA LEU A 6 -4.53 1.26 -14.51
C LEU A 6 -3.77 0.16 -13.77
N SER A 7 -3.98 0.05 -12.47
CA SER A 7 -3.37 -0.95 -11.62
C SER A 7 -3.81 -2.37 -11.98
N GLY A 8 -5.09 -2.58 -12.28
CA GLY A 8 -5.61 -3.87 -12.74
C GLY A 8 -4.95 -4.32 -14.05
N LYS A 9 -4.78 -3.41 -15.00
CA LYS A 9 -4.12 -3.69 -16.29
C LYS A 9 -2.61 -3.96 -16.12
N LEU A 10 -1.95 -3.26 -15.22
CA LEU A 10 -0.53 -3.50 -14.90
C LEU A 10 -0.32 -4.81 -14.14
N SER A 11 -1.26 -5.22 -13.28
CA SER A 11 -1.20 -6.46 -12.51
C SER A 11 -1.17 -7.72 -13.39
N GLY A 12 -1.62 -7.61 -14.65
CA GLY A 12 -1.47 -8.68 -15.65
C GLY A 12 -0.06 -8.82 -16.25
N ARG A 13 0.79 -7.79 -16.13
CA ARG A 13 2.14 -7.77 -16.72
C ARG A 13 3.28 -7.81 -15.68
N PHE A 14 3.05 -7.29 -14.48
CA PHE A 14 4.05 -7.19 -13.43
C PHE A 14 3.58 -7.92 -12.17
N SER A 15 4.53 -8.31 -11.30
CA SER A 15 4.17 -8.95 -10.03
C SER A 15 3.36 -7.97 -9.15
N PRO A 16 2.25 -8.41 -8.54
CA PRO A 16 1.40 -7.56 -7.72
C PRO A 16 2.17 -6.86 -6.59
N LEU A 17 3.18 -7.53 -6.04
CA LEU A 17 4.04 -6.96 -5.01
C LEU A 17 4.84 -5.75 -5.50
N ARG A 18 5.38 -5.78 -6.72
CA ARG A 18 6.12 -4.65 -7.28
C ARG A 18 5.20 -3.46 -7.53
N ILE A 19 4.00 -3.71 -8.05
CA ILE A 19 3.00 -2.66 -8.27
C ILE A 19 2.59 -2.05 -6.93
N ALA A 20 2.30 -2.88 -5.91
CA ALA A 20 1.97 -2.39 -4.58
C ALA A 20 3.08 -1.51 -4.00
N ALA A 21 4.34 -1.96 -4.04
CA ALA A 21 5.46 -1.21 -3.50
C ALA A 21 5.73 0.11 -4.26
N THR A 22 5.67 0.10 -5.60
CA THR A 22 5.86 1.33 -6.39
C THR A 22 4.72 2.33 -6.18
N THR A 23 3.48 1.86 -6.08
CA THR A 23 2.32 2.71 -5.82
C THR A 23 2.37 3.31 -4.43
N ASP A 24 2.73 2.52 -3.41
CA ASP A 24 2.88 3.01 -2.04
C ASP A 24 4.03 4.03 -1.92
N MET A 25 5.13 3.83 -2.65
CA MET A 25 6.21 4.81 -2.74
C MET A 25 5.74 6.15 -3.32
N VAL A 26 4.88 6.13 -4.33
CA VAL A 26 4.26 7.35 -4.88
C VAL A 26 3.35 8.01 -3.84
N ILE A 27 2.59 7.24 -3.07
CA ILE A 27 1.73 7.77 -1.99
C ILE A 27 2.58 8.46 -0.92
N VAL A 28 3.64 7.81 -0.43
CA VAL A 28 4.57 8.39 0.55
C VAL A 28 5.18 9.70 0.04
N ALA A 29 5.69 9.68 -1.19
CA ALA A 29 6.26 10.88 -1.81
C ALA A 29 5.23 12.00 -1.93
N SER A 30 4.00 11.69 -2.35
CA SER A 30 2.91 12.67 -2.46
C SER A 30 2.53 13.26 -1.11
N LEU A 31 2.48 12.45 -0.04
CA LEU A 31 2.20 12.92 1.32
C LEU A 31 3.30 13.84 1.86
N LEU A 32 4.57 13.49 1.61
CA LEU A 32 5.70 14.34 2.02
C LEU A 32 5.73 15.67 1.24
N LEU A 33 5.45 15.63 -0.06
CA LEU A 33 5.32 16.83 -0.87
C LEU A 33 4.13 17.69 -0.44
N LEU A 34 3.02 17.06 -0.08
CA LEU A 34 1.86 17.74 0.48
C LEU A 34 2.20 18.45 1.80
N PHE A 35 2.99 17.83 2.64
CA PHE A 35 3.50 18.46 3.86
C PHE A 35 4.40 19.67 3.55
N ALA A 36 5.33 19.53 2.59
CA ALA A 36 6.29 20.57 2.25
C ALA A 36 5.66 21.76 1.53
N CYS A 37 4.78 21.49 0.55
CA CYS A 37 4.17 22.49 -0.34
C CYS A 37 2.72 22.83 0.03
N GLY A 38 2.27 22.41 1.21
CA GLY A 38 0.88 22.48 1.63
C GLY A 38 0.25 23.88 1.64
N GLU A 39 1.04 24.92 1.72
CA GLU A 39 0.54 26.32 1.69
C GLU A 39 0.11 26.77 0.28
N LEU A 40 0.60 26.09 -0.76
CA LEU A 40 0.24 26.37 -2.15
C LEU A 40 -1.04 25.59 -2.51
N LYS A 41 -2.17 26.28 -2.58
CA LYS A 41 -3.51 25.69 -2.84
C LYS A 41 -3.50 24.74 -4.06
N THR A 42 -2.91 25.16 -5.18
CA THR A 42 -2.86 24.36 -6.40
C THR A 42 -1.99 23.11 -6.24
N ALA A 43 -0.82 23.22 -5.60
CA ALA A 43 0.05 22.09 -5.33
C ALA A 43 -0.63 21.06 -4.43
N SER A 44 -1.34 21.52 -3.40
CA SER A 44 -2.10 20.67 -2.48
C SER A 44 -3.20 19.89 -3.17
N LEU A 45 -3.95 20.53 -4.07
CA LEU A 45 -5.00 19.85 -4.83
C LEU A 45 -4.41 18.76 -5.76
N VAL A 46 -3.33 19.07 -6.45
CA VAL A 46 -2.66 18.12 -7.36
C VAL A 46 -2.08 16.94 -6.58
N MET A 47 -1.35 17.21 -5.50
CA MET A 47 -0.75 16.15 -4.67
C MET A 47 -1.82 15.31 -3.96
N GLY A 48 -2.89 15.92 -3.47
CA GLY A 48 -4.05 15.22 -2.92
C GLY A 48 -4.71 14.31 -3.95
N PHE A 49 -4.87 14.76 -5.18
CA PHE A 49 -5.41 13.95 -6.27
C PHE A 49 -4.50 12.75 -6.58
N ILE A 50 -3.18 12.95 -6.66
CA ILE A 50 -2.21 11.87 -6.89
C ILE A 50 -2.24 10.86 -5.74
N CYS A 51 -2.29 11.33 -4.50
CA CYS A 51 -2.40 10.48 -3.32
C CYS A 51 -3.67 9.63 -3.35
N CYS A 52 -4.84 10.23 -3.61
CA CYS A 52 -6.11 9.51 -3.74
C CYS A 52 -6.08 8.49 -4.88
N ALA A 53 -5.56 8.87 -6.07
CA ALA A 53 -5.42 7.96 -7.19
C ALA A 53 -4.51 6.78 -6.85
N GLY A 54 -3.42 7.03 -6.12
CA GLY A 54 -2.51 6.00 -5.60
C GLY A 54 -3.18 5.03 -4.64
N LEU A 55 -3.98 5.52 -3.69
CA LEU A 55 -4.72 4.68 -2.74
C LEU A 55 -5.68 3.73 -3.46
N PHE A 56 -6.41 4.21 -4.46
CA PHE A 56 -7.27 3.35 -5.28
C PHE A 56 -6.46 2.38 -6.15
N ALA A 57 -5.31 2.80 -6.66
CA ALA A 57 -4.44 1.92 -7.44
C ALA A 57 -3.80 0.81 -6.59
N LEU A 58 -3.58 1.06 -5.30
CA LEU A 58 -3.00 0.11 -4.36
C LEU A 58 -3.97 -1.03 -3.99
N SER A 59 -5.28 -0.78 -4.03
CA SER A 59 -6.29 -1.75 -3.58
C SER A 59 -6.28 -3.06 -4.38
N ALA A 60 -6.18 -3.00 -5.70
CA ALA A 60 -6.21 -4.18 -6.57
C ALA A 60 -5.00 -5.12 -6.35
N PRO A 61 -3.73 -4.66 -6.38
CA PRO A 61 -2.59 -5.54 -6.15
C PRO A 61 -2.55 -6.11 -4.72
N LEU A 62 -3.02 -5.38 -3.71
CA LEU A 62 -3.13 -5.91 -2.35
C LEU A 62 -4.17 -7.03 -2.26
N GLN A 63 -5.33 -6.87 -2.87
CA GLN A 63 -6.34 -7.93 -2.93
C GLN A 63 -5.81 -9.19 -3.63
N ILE A 64 -5.10 -9.04 -4.74
CA ILE A 64 -4.49 -10.17 -5.45
C ILE A 64 -3.47 -10.88 -4.54
N LEU A 65 -2.62 -10.13 -3.82
CA LEU A 65 -1.66 -10.71 -2.87
C LEU A 65 -2.35 -11.47 -1.75
N LEU A 66 -3.43 -10.93 -1.18
CA LEU A 66 -4.23 -11.60 -0.14
C LEU A 66 -4.82 -12.91 -0.64
N LEU A 67 -5.46 -12.91 -1.80
CA LEU A 67 -6.06 -14.09 -2.41
C LEU A 67 -5.01 -15.16 -2.74
N GLN A 68 -3.86 -14.78 -3.27
CA GLN A 68 -2.76 -15.70 -3.57
C GLN A 68 -2.20 -16.43 -2.35
N ASN A 69 -2.30 -15.82 -1.17
CA ASN A 69 -1.81 -16.39 0.09
C ASN A 69 -2.92 -17.07 0.92
N ALA A 70 -4.18 -16.88 0.60
CA ALA A 70 -5.33 -17.42 1.32
C ALA A 70 -5.85 -18.72 0.68
N LYS A 71 -4.97 -19.61 0.21
CA LYS A 71 -5.35 -20.87 -0.44
C LYS A 71 -6.32 -21.69 0.42
N GLY A 72 -7.50 -21.97 -0.11
CA GLY A 72 -8.57 -22.69 0.60
C GLY A 72 -9.39 -21.83 1.56
N GLY A 73 -9.12 -20.52 1.64
CA GLY A 73 -9.84 -19.55 2.45
C GLY A 73 -9.95 -18.19 1.77
N GLU A 74 -10.09 -18.15 0.44
CA GLU A 74 -10.07 -16.93 -0.37
C GLU A 74 -11.13 -15.92 0.08
N MET A 75 -12.31 -16.38 0.44
CA MET A 75 -13.37 -15.54 0.99
C MET A 75 -12.97 -14.88 2.31
N LEU A 76 -12.32 -15.65 3.19
CA LEU A 76 -11.83 -15.15 4.49
C LEU A 76 -10.68 -14.14 4.30
N GLY A 77 -9.78 -14.41 3.35
CA GLY A 77 -8.71 -13.51 2.96
C GLY A 77 -9.23 -12.17 2.42
N ALA A 78 -10.23 -12.21 1.54
CA ALA A 78 -10.86 -11.01 1.01
C ALA A 78 -11.58 -10.20 2.09
N ALA A 79 -12.36 -10.86 2.94
CA ALA A 79 -13.07 -10.23 4.05
C ALA A 79 -12.10 -9.61 5.07
N GLY A 80 -11.04 -10.33 5.45
CA GLY A 80 -9.99 -9.82 6.34
C GLY A 80 -9.28 -8.60 5.76
N GLY A 81 -8.97 -8.62 4.46
CA GLY A 81 -8.39 -7.47 3.77
C GLY A 81 -9.30 -6.25 3.80
N GLN A 82 -10.60 -6.43 3.57
CA GLN A 82 -11.58 -5.35 3.64
C GLN A 82 -11.74 -4.80 5.06
N MET A 83 -11.75 -5.67 6.06
CA MET A 83 -11.75 -5.26 7.48
C MET A 83 -10.51 -4.44 7.84
N ALA A 84 -9.33 -4.87 7.44
CA ALA A 84 -8.08 -4.15 7.68
C ALA A 84 -8.07 -2.77 6.99
N PHE A 85 -8.60 -2.68 5.77
CA PHE A 85 -8.75 -1.42 5.06
C PHE A 85 -9.70 -0.45 5.78
N ASN A 86 -10.85 -0.92 6.23
CA ASN A 86 -11.82 -0.11 6.97
C ASN A 86 -11.27 0.35 8.32
N LEU A 87 -10.58 -0.54 9.04
CA LEU A 87 -9.94 -0.20 10.31
C LEU A 87 -8.83 0.84 10.11
N GLY A 88 -7.98 0.66 9.10
CA GLY A 88 -6.94 1.64 8.74
C GLY A 88 -7.53 3.01 8.39
N SER A 89 -8.63 3.04 7.64
CA SER A 89 -9.34 4.27 7.30
C SER A 89 -9.93 4.97 8.54
N ALA A 90 -10.51 4.21 9.46
CA ALA A 90 -11.04 4.74 10.73
C ALA A 90 -9.93 5.34 11.60
N ILE A 91 -8.81 4.63 11.74
CA ILE A 91 -7.63 5.11 12.47
C ILE A 91 -7.08 6.39 11.82
N GLY A 92 -6.95 6.40 10.49
CA GLY A 92 -6.48 7.57 9.75
C GLY A 92 -7.39 8.78 9.93
N ALA A 93 -8.70 8.59 9.85
CA ALA A 93 -9.69 9.65 10.08
C ALA A 93 -9.66 10.18 11.52
N TYR A 94 -9.51 9.30 12.50
CA TYR A 94 -9.40 9.67 13.91
C TYR A 94 -8.17 10.56 14.16
N PHE A 95 -6.99 10.13 13.74
CA PHE A 95 -5.76 10.92 13.91
C PHE A 95 -5.80 12.22 13.11
N GLY A 96 -6.33 12.20 11.89
CA GLY A 96 -6.51 13.39 11.07
C GLY A 96 -7.44 14.42 11.74
N GLY A 97 -8.59 13.97 12.23
CA GLY A 97 -9.54 14.80 12.96
C GLY A 97 -8.96 15.36 14.26
N MET A 98 -8.25 14.53 15.02
CA MET A 98 -7.59 14.94 16.26
C MET A 98 -6.56 16.05 16.01
N MET A 99 -5.75 15.98 14.96
CA MET A 99 -4.79 17.04 14.62
C MET A 99 -5.48 18.38 14.35
N ILE A 100 -6.61 18.36 13.63
CA ILE A 100 -7.40 19.57 13.36
C ILE A 100 -8.01 20.13 14.64
N THR A 101 -8.56 19.27 15.50
CA THR A 101 -9.18 19.68 16.78
C THR A 101 -8.15 20.29 17.73
N LEU A 102 -6.90 19.83 17.72
CA LEU A 102 -5.79 20.38 18.49
C LEU A 102 -5.25 21.72 17.90
N GLY A 103 -5.84 22.23 16.83
CA GLY A 103 -5.47 23.52 16.23
C GLY A 103 -4.23 23.45 15.35
N PHE A 104 -3.75 22.25 15.00
CA PHE A 104 -2.66 22.14 14.04
C PHE A 104 -3.12 22.52 12.63
N SER A 105 -2.23 23.17 11.88
CA SER A 105 -2.48 23.47 10.47
C SER A 105 -2.73 22.18 9.70
N TRP A 106 -3.65 22.23 8.73
CA TRP A 106 -4.06 21.09 7.90
C TRP A 106 -2.88 20.32 7.25
N ARG A 107 -1.73 20.97 7.01
CA ARG A 107 -0.51 20.33 6.52
C ARG A 107 0.01 19.23 7.46
N TYR A 108 -0.19 19.38 8.77
CA TYR A 108 0.27 18.39 9.76
C TYR A 108 -0.56 17.10 9.76
N VAL A 109 -1.77 17.15 9.24
CA VAL A 109 -2.64 15.96 9.06
C VAL A 109 -1.98 14.91 8.16
N THR A 110 -1.07 15.34 7.27
CA THR A 110 -0.35 14.42 6.37
C THR A 110 0.71 13.59 7.08
N LEU A 111 1.20 14.01 8.25
CA LEU A 111 2.26 13.30 8.99
C LEU A 111 1.82 11.93 9.50
N PRO A 112 0.68 11.78 10.22
CA PRO A 112 0.17 10.46 10.59
C PRO A 112 -0.07 9.55 9.37
N ALA A 113 -0.61 10.11 8.29
CA ALA A 113 -0.84 9.37 7.06
C ALA A 113 0.49 8.89 6.44
N ALA A 114 1.53 9.73 6.42
CA ALA A 114 2.86 9.36 5.92
C ALA A 114 3.50 8.26 6.79
N LEU A 115 3.36 8.33 8.12
CA LEU A 115 3.86 7.29 9.02
C LEU A 115 3.16 5.95 8.81
N LEU A 116 1.84 5.95 8.62
CA LEU A 116 1.07 4.74 8.31
C LEU A 116 1.49 4.15 6.96
N SER A 117 1.64 4.99 5.93
CA SER A 117 2.10 4.54 4.61
C SER A 117 3.53 4.00 4.67
N PHE A 118 4.41 4.63 5.45
CA PHE A 118 5.78 4.13 5.65
C PHE A 118 5.82 2.78 6.36
N SER A 119 4.91 2.54 7.33
CA SER A 119 4.78 1.24 7.99
C SER A 119 4.26 0.17 7.01
N ALA A 120 3.32 0.51 6.14
CA ALA A 120 2.83 -0.37 5.08
C ALA A 120 3.94 -0.73 4.07
N MET A 121 4.75 0.26 3.64
CA MET A 121 5.92 0.04 2.80
C MET A 121 6.89 -0.94 3.44
N SER A 122 7.21 -0.76 4.73
CA SER A 122 8.10 -1.65 5.46
C SER A 122 7.57 -3.08 5.48
N ALA A 123 6.26 -3.26 5.72
CA ALA A 123 5.62 -4.57 5.70
C ALA A 123 5.68 -5.23 4.31
N LEU A 124 5.44 -4.47 3.23
CA LEU A 124 5.55 -4.96 1.85
C LEU A 124 6.97 -5.40 1.50
N LEU A 125 7.98 -4.65 1.93
CA LEU A 125 9.39 -4.98 1.71
C LEU A 125 9.79 -6.24 2.48
N ILE A 126 9.39 -6.37 3.75
CA ILE A 126 9.63 -7.56 4.57
C ILE A 126 8.96 -8.77 3.93
N TYR A 127 7.70 -8.66 3.53
CA TYR A 127 6.98 -9.72 2.84
C TYR A 127 7.71 -10.14 1.55
N GLY A 128 8.15 -9.18 0.74
CA GLY A 128 8.89 -9.43 -0.49
C GLY A 128 10.21 -10.17 -0.24
N TYR A 129 10.94 -9.77 0.79
CA TYR A 129 12.18 -10.41 1.20
C TYR A 129 11.96 -11.86 1.65
N LEU A 130 10.97 -12.10 2.51
CA LEU A 130 10.63 -13.43 3.01
C LEU A 130 10.21 -14.37 1.87
N ARG A 131 9.37 -13.88 0.95
CA ARG A 131 8.94 -14.64 -0.24
C ARG A 131 10.12 -15.01 -1.15
N ALA A 132 11.04 -14.09 -1.38
CA ALA A 132 12.24 -14.35 -2.17
C ALA A 132 13.13 -15.41 -1.50
N ARG A 133 13.29 -15.36 -0.20
CA ARG A 133 14.07 -16.31 0.58
C ARG A 133 13.46 -17.72 0.56
N GLN A 134 12.13 -17.82 0.66
CA GLN A 134 11.42 -19.10 0.54
C GLN A 134 11.57 -19.70 -0.86
N ALA A 135 11.46 -18.90 -1.91
CA ALA A 135 11.64 -19.35 -3.29
C ALA A 135 13.06 -19.91 -3.51
N GLN A 136 14.09 -19.26 -2.95
CA GLN A 136 15.47 -19.76 -3.01
C GLN A 136 15.67 -21.07 -2.24
N ALA A 137 15.06 -21.18 -1.06
CA ALA A 137 15.15 -22.42 -0.25
C ALA A 137 14.50 -23.60 -0.97
N ASN A 138 13.31 -23.39 -1.56
CA ASN A 138 12.63 -24.42 -2.34
C ASN A 138 13.42 -24.83 -3.60
N ALA A 139 14.03 -23.87 -4.30
CA ALA A 139 14.86 -24.15 -5.45
C ALA A 139 16.10 -25.00 -5.09
N ARG A 140 16.74 -24.71 -3.95
CA ARG A 140 17.87 -25.51 -3.44
C ARG A 140 17.43 -26.92 -3.06
N ALA A 141 16.29 -27.09 -2.37
CA ALA A 141 15.75 -28.39 -2.01
C ALA A 141 15.45 -29.25 -3.25
N LEU A 142 14.85 -28.66 -4.29
CA LEU A 142 14.60 -29.34 -5.56
C LEU A 142 15.88 -29.73 -6.31
N ALA A 143 16.93 -28.91 -6.26
CA ALA A 143 18.22 -29.21 -6.86
C ALA A 143 18.89 -30.41 -6.18
N LEU A 144 18.87 -30.49 -4.86
CA LEU A 144 19.38 -31.58 -4.07
C LEU A 144 18.63 -32.89 -4.35
N TRP A 145 17.32 -32.84 -4.46
CA TRP A 145 16.50 -34.01 -4.78
C TRP A 145 16.77 -34.58 -6.19
N LYS A 146 17.15 -33.74 -7.17
CA LYS A 146 17.48 -34.16 -8.53
C LYS A 146 18.91 -34.71 -8.70
N SER A 147 19.77 -34.43 -7.73
CA SER A 147 21.20 -34.86 -7.76
C SER A 147 21.48 -36.15 -6.99
N GLY A 148 20.54 -36.63 -6.17
CA GLY A 148 20.62 -37.93 -5.48
C GLY A 148 19.73 -38.98 -6.11
#